data_dc0d2446c91f48f7cddb3d9dc0548767
#
_entry.id   dc0d2446c91f48f7cddb3d9dc0548767
#
_cell.length_a   1.000
_cell.length_b   1.000
_cell.length_c   1.000
_cell.angle_alpha   90.00
_cell.angle_beta   90.00
_cell.angle_gamma   90.00
#
_symmetry.space_group_name_H-M   'P 1'
#
loop_
_entity.id
_entity.type
_entity.pdbx_description
1 polymer ?
#
loop_
_entity_poly.entity_id
_entity_poly.type
_entity_poly.pdbx_seq_one_letter_code
_entity_poly.pdbx_strand_id
1 'polypeptide(L)'
;MRREPISRGKRLRGRIVVAIRHSVATPIRRRIPLSALRQWHRLRRRVRPQRYTDADPLAVLRIAPERIERSLLETAPNRPQWGRVVDGDWDERSEPFDDRRVPRGLEQRFDEGKAWEDTALYDAYVDQLERFGNAWEYTTIADFDRRCQEIEQLYESIQRDGYREQAELQDKGKTVGLRADEINVDIGRDGTIYWRAYGQHRLAIAKLLAVELVPVVVQRRHREWQRVRDRVRERGQVAVVEEYSGHPDLQDIDGVEAV
;
A
#
# COMPACT_ATOMS: atom_id res chain seq x y z
N MET A 1 23.27 3.92 -25.66
CA MET A 1 23.24 2.46 -25.98
C MET A 1 21.88 2.17 -26.64
N ARG A 2 21.83 1.67 -27.91
CA ARG A 2 20.53 1.32 -28.54
C ARG A 2 19.98 0.07 -27.85
N ARG A 3 18.85 0.20 -27.14
CA ARG A 3 18.15 -0.93 -26.49
C ARG A 3 17.50 -1.82 -27.56
N GLU A 4 17.58 -3.15 -27.39
CA GLU A 4 16.97 -4.09 -28.33
C GLU A 4 15.43 -4.01 -28.29
N PRO A 5 14.75 -4.15 -29.43
CA PRO A 5 13.30 -4.11 -29.47
C PRO A 5 12.69 -5.33 -28.77
N ILE A 6 11.69 -5.08 -27.90
CA ILE A 6 10.97 -6.11 -27.15
C ILE A 6 10.33 -7.13 -28.12
N SER A 7 10.59 -8.43 -27.91
CA SER A 7 10.07 -9.48 -28.79
C SER A 7 8.52 -9.53 -28.81
N ARG A 8 7.94 -9.88 -29.95
CA ARG A 8 6.47 -9.97 -30.12
C ARG A 8 5.81 -10.91 -29.10
N GLY A 9 6.46 -12.03 -28.76
CA GLY A 9 5.94 -12.98 -27.76
C GLY A 9 5.86 -12.42 -26.35
N LYS A 10 6.87 -11.63 -25.93
CA LYS A 10 6.84 -10.95 -24.62
C LYS A 10 5.73 -9.90 -24.56
N ARG A 11 5.56 -9.09 -25.61
CA ARG A 11 4.47 -8.10 -25.70
C ARG A 11 3.08 -8.75 -25.60
N LEU A 12 2.87 -9.88 -26.28
CA LEU A 12 1.59 -10.59 -26.25
C LEU A 12 1.29 -11.12 -24.85
N ARG A 13 2.27 -11.74 -24.18
CA ARG A 13 2.12 -12.20 -22.79
C ARG A 13 1.80 -11.05 -21.83
N GLY A 14 2.53 -9.94 -21.93
CA GLY A 14 2.29 -8.75 -21.13
C GLY A 14 0.85 -8.24 -21.27
N ARG A 15 0.37 -8.11 -22.53
CA ARG A 15 -1.02 -7.67 -22.81
C ARG A 15 -2.07 -8.61 -22.22
N ILE A 16 -1.85 -9.93 -22.26
CA ILE A 16 -2.77 -10.92 -21.69
C ILE A 16 -2.83 -10.77 -20.16
N VAL A 17 -1.69 -10.62 -19.48
CA VAL A 17 -1.63 -10.45 -18.02
C VAL A 17 -2.38 -9.18 -17.60
N VAL A 18 -2.14 -8.07 -18.29
CA VAL A 18 -2.81 -6.79 -18.02
C VAL A 18 -4.32 -6.92 -18.26
N ALA A 19 -4.74 -7.53 -19.37
CA ALA A 19 -6.15 -7.74 -19.71
C ALA A 19 -6.89 -8.56 -18.65
N ILE A 20 -6.31 -9.67 -18.17
CA ILE A 20 -6.92 -10.50 -17.11
C ILE A 20 -7.07 -9.71 -15.81
N ARG A 21 -6.05 -8.94 -15.43
CA ARG A 21 -6.08 -8.13 -14.20
C ARG A 21 -7.21 -7.10 -14.23
N HIS A 22 -7.35 -6.37 -15.34
CA HIS A 22 -8.39 -5.34 -15.49
C HIS A 22 -9.79 -5.91 -15.70
N SER A 23 -9.94 -6.98 -16.46
CA SER A 23 -11.26 -7.50 -16.85
C SER A 23 -11.95 -8.31 -15.77
N VAL A 24 -11.23 -8.93 -14.84
CA VAL A 24 -11.82 -9.88 -13.87
C VAL A 24 -11.64 -9.44 -12.41
N ALA A 25 -10.43 -9.14 -11.98
CA ALA A 25 -10.16 -8.94 -10.56
C ALA A 25 -10.70 -7.60 -10.02
N THR A 26 -10.51 -6.52 -10.77
CA THR A 26 -10.90 -5.16 -10.34
C THR A 26 -12.42 -4.96 -10.27
N PRO A 27 -13.22 -5.35 -11.27
CA PRO A 27 -14.67 -5.19 -11.23
C PRO A 27 -15.34 -5.97 -10.08
N ILE A 28 -14.84 -7.16 -9.77
CA ILE A 28 -15.38 -7.97 -8.67
C ILE A 28 -15.17 -7.27 -7.33
N ARG A 29 -13.96 -6.79 -7.05
CA ARG A 29 -13.65 -6.09 -5.80
C ARG A 29 -14.49 -4.83 -5.61
N ARG A 30 -14.78 -4.09 -6.68
CA ARG A 30 -15.61 -2.88 -6.64
C ARG A 30 -17.07 -3.16 -6.36
N ARG A 31 -17.55 -4.41 -6.47
CA ARG A 31 -18.94 -4.81 -6.22
C ARG A 31 -19.18 -5.40 -4.85
N ILE A 32 -18.13 -5.81 -4.13
CA ILE A 32 -18.27 -6.42 -2.79
C ILE A 32 -18.55 -5.32 -1.76
N PRO A 33 -19.70 -5.36 -1.04
CA PRO A 33 -19.96 -4.42 0.03
C PRO A 33 -18.99 -4.62 1.21
N LEU A 34 -18.56 -3.54 1.85
CA LEU A 34 -17.72 -3.60 3.06
C LEU A 34 -18.37 -4.43 4.17
N SER A 35 -19.69 -4.32 4.34
CA SER A 35 -20.45 -5.08 5.34
C SER A 35 -20.31 -6.60 5.17
N ALA A 36 -20.33 -7.09 3.93
CA ALA A 36 -20.15 -8.52 3.65
C ALA A 36 -18.74 -9.01 4.03
N LEU A 37 -17.71 -8.21 3.70
CA LEU A 37 -16.33 -8.55 4.10
C LEU A 37 -16.17 -8.54 5.63
N ARG A 38 -16.75 -7.55 6.33
CA ARG A 38 -16.72 -7.46 7.80
C ARG A 38 -17.41 -8.64 8.47
N GLN A 39 -18.57 -9.07 7.95
CA GLN A 39 -19.27 -10.26 8.45
C GLN A 39 -18.44 -11.52 8.23
N TRP A 40 -17.86 -11.67 7.05
CA TRP A 40 -16.99 -12.79 6.72
C TRP A 40 -15.73 -12.82 7.60
N HIS A 41 -15.12 -11.67 7.85
CA HIS A 41 -13.99 -11.55 8.75
C HIS A 41 -14.35 -11.95 10.19
N ARG A 42 -15.48 -11.47 10.72
CA ARG A 42 -15.99 -11.84 12.06
C ARG A 42 -16.20 -13.35 12.19
N LEU A 43 -16.77 -13.99 11.19
CA LEU A 43 -16.95 -15.44 11.18
C LEU A 43 -15.59 -16.18 11.18
N ARG A 44 -14.67 -15.76 10.34
CA ARG A 44 -13.31 -16.35 10.30
C ARG A 44 -12.59 -16.20 11.63
N ARG A 45 -12.69 -15.05 12.27
CA ARG A 45 -12.09 -14.81 13.59
C ARG A 45 -12.69 -15.70 14.66
N ARG A 46 -14.01 -15.91 14.67
CA ARG A 46 -14.65 -16.85 15.62
C ARG A 46 -14.11 -18.28 15.48
N VAL A 47 -13.89 -18.74 14.26
CA VAL A 47 -13.39 -20.10 13.97
C VAL A 47 -11.88 -20.21 14.19
N ARG A 48 -11.11 -19.16 13.90
CA ARG A 48 -9.63 -19.15 13.96
C ARG A 48 -9.11 -17.83 14.53
N PRO A 49 -9.35 -17.56 15.84
CA PRO A 49 -9.01 -16.26 16.44
C PRO A 49 -7.53 -15.92 16.36
N GLN A 50 -6.65 -16.92 16.37
CA GLN A 50 -5.19 -16.71 16.27
C GLN A 50 -4.70 -16.32 14.86
N ARG A 51 -5.55 -16.38 13.82
CA ARG A 51 -5.19 -16.09 12.42
C ARG A 51 -5.84 -14.82 11.89
N TYR A 52 -6.71 -14.19 12.67
CA TYR A 52 -7.45 -13.00 12.24
C TYR A 52 -7.49 -11.98 13.39
N THR A 53 -7.17 -10.73 13.03
CA THR A 53 -7.19 -9.61 13.98
C THR A 53 -8.62 -9.32 14.47
N ASP A 54 -8.68 -8.64 15.57
CA ASP A 54 -9.87 -8.04 16.14
C ASP A 54 -10.31 -6.76 15.41
N ALA A 55 -9.36 -6.04 14.84
CA ALA A 55 -9.63 -4.81 14.10
C ALA A 55 -10.50 -5.03 12.87
N ASP A 56 -11.20 -3.98 12.43
CA ASP A 56 -11.87 -3.97 11.13
C ASP A 56 -10.83 -4.23 10.02
N PRO A 57 -11.00 -5.26 9.16
CA PRO A 57 -10.01 -5.64 8.16
C PRO A 57 -9.73 -4.56 7.11
N LEU A 58 -10.61 -3.56 6.98
CA LEU A 58 -10.46 -2.42 6.07
C LEU A 58 -10.69 -1.08 6.79
N ALA A 59 -10.36 -1.01 8.08
CA ALA A 59 -10.24 0.27 8.76
C ALA A 59 -9.18 1.11 8.04
N VAL A 60 -9.47 2.38 7.84
CA VAL A 60 -8.50 3.37 7.38
C VAL A 60 -7.85 3.99 8.61
N LEU A 61 -6.55 3.82 8.72
CA LEU A 61 -5.75 4.52 9.70
C LEU A 61 -5.18 5.79 9.06
N ARG A 62 -5.08 6.86 9.83
CA ARG A 62 -4.43 8.11 9.41
C ARG A 62 -3.08 8.19 10.09
N ILE A 63 -2.01 8.20 9.33
CA ILE A 63 -0.65 8.18 9.85
C ILE A 63 0.23 9.18 9.13
N ALA A 64 1.23 9.72 9.82
CA ALA A 64 2.25 10.53 9.18
C ALA A 64 3.03 9.66 8.17
N PRO A 65 3.23 10.12 6.92
CA PRO A 65 3.95 9.37 5.89
C PRO A 65 5.34 8.93 6.33
N GLU A 66 6.01 9.72 7.16
CA GLU A 66 7.36 9.48 7.70
C GLU A 66 7.41 8.22 8.56
N ARG A 67 6.32 7.82 9.22
CA ARG A 67 6.24 6.56 9.99
C ARG A 67 6.33 5.31 9.11
N ILE A 68 6.22 5.45 7.77
CA ILE A 68 6.43 4.36 6.80
C ILE A 68 7.84 4.48 6.24
N GLU A 69 8.82 4.13 7.05
CA GLU A 69 10.25 4.26 6.69
C GLU A 69 10.73 3.11 5.81
N ARG A 70 10.09 1.95 5.89
CA ARG A 70 10.59 0.72 5.30
C ARG A 70 9.57 0.03 4.42
N SER A 71 10.07 -0.78 3.50
CA SER A 71 9.26 -1.69 2.69
C SER A 71 9.77 -3.12 2.80
N LEU A 72 8.85 -4.08 2.74
CA LEU A 72 9.21 -5.49 2.78
C LEU A 72 9.79 -5.94 1.45
N LEU A 73 10.86 -6.74 1.51
CA LEU A 73 11.48 -7.38 0.34
C LEU A 73 10.67 -8.57 -0.18
N GLU A 74 9.81 -9.15 0.68
CA GLU A 74 8.93 -10.24 0.29
C GLU A 74 7.93 -9.76 -0.77
N THR A 75 7.79 -10.51 -1.85
CA THR A 75 6.78 -10.24 -2.87
C THR A 75 5.38 -10.29 -2.27
N ALA A 76 4.59 -9.24 -2.48
CA ALA A 76 3.21 -9.21 -2.01
C ALA A 76 2.43 -10.39 -2.61
N PRO A 77 1.69 -11.16 -1.79
CA PRO A 77 0.92 -12.29 -2.30
C PRO A 77 -0.17 -11.80 -3.27
N ASN A 78 -0.49 -12.62 -4.28
CA ASN A 78 -1.52 -12.31 -5.27
C ASN A 78 -2.93 -12.12 -4.67
N ARG A 79 -3.14 -12.57 -3.44
CA ARG A 79 -4.42 -12.45 -2.72
C ARG A 79 -4.30 -11.47 -1.57
N PRO A 80 -5.27 -10.58 -1.38
CA PRO A 80 -5.31 -9.70 -0.23
C PRO A 80 -5.30 -10.47 1.08
N GLN A 81 -4.60 -9.93 2.06
CA GLN A 81 -4.46 -10.52 3.40
C GLN A 81 -5.16 -9.71 4.49
N TRP A 82 -6.14 -8.89 4.12
CA TRP A 82 -6.84 -8.01 5.06
C TRP A 82 -7.29 -8.72 6.33
N GLY A 83 -6.87 -8.16 7.45
CA GLY A 83 -7.20 -8.68 8.77
C GLY A 83 -6.48 -9.98 9.16
N ARG A 84 -5.46 -10.41 8.42
CA ARG A 84 -4.66 -11.58 8.76
C ARG A 84 -3.67 -11.28 9.88
N VAL A 85 -3.52 -12.29 10.76
CA VAL A 85 -2.41 -12.38 11.71
C VAL A 85 -1.47 -13.48 11.22
N VAL A 86 -0.20 -13.13 11.03
CA VAL A 86 0.82 -14.01 10.44
C VAL A 86 2.04 -14.04 11.36
N ASP A 87 2.55 -15.23 11.62
CA ASP A 87 3.76 -15.49 12.41
C ASP A 87 4.99 -15.63 11.51
N GLY A 88 6.18 -15.78 12.13
CA GLY A 88 7.45 -16.01 11.42
C GLY A 88 8.22 -14.72 11.16
N ASP A 89 9.29 -14.81 10.39
CA ASP A 89 10.32 -13.77 10.26
C ASP A 89 10.15 -12.91 9.00
N TRP A 90 8.91 -12.74 8.54
CA TRP A 90 8.60 -12.02 7.31
C TRP A 90 8.90 -10.52 7.40
N ASP A 91 8.95 -9.94 8.59
CA ASP A 91 9.24 -8.54 8.88
C ASP A 91 10.75 -8.23 9.03
N GLU A 92 11.60 -9.25 9.12
CA GLU A 92 13.05 -9.06 9.26
C GLU A 92 13.75 -8.60 7.97
N ARG A 93 13.16 -8.97 6.80
CA ARG A 93 13.75 -8.63 5.50
C ARG A 93 13.05 -7.42 4.88
N SER A 94 13.62 -6.27 5.12
CA SER A 94 13.09 -4.99 4.62
C SER A 94 14.21 -4.07 4.13
N GLU A 95 13.86 -3.10 3.33
CA GLU A 95 14.73 -2.03 2.83
C GLU A 95 14.12 -0.67 3.17
N PRO A 96 14.89 0.43 3.22
CA PRO A 96 14.33 1.77 3.31
C PRO A 96 13.33 1.99 2.16
N PHE A 97 12.18 2.60 2.47
CA PHE A 97 11.15 2.86 1.45
C PHE A 97 11.68 3.83 0.39
N ASP A 98 12.44 4.82 0.80
CA ASP A 98 12.91 5.91 -0.06
C ASP A 98 14.04 5.46 -1.01
N ASP A 99 14.74 4.35 -0.69
CA ASP A 99 15.74 3.73 -1.59
C ASP A 99 15.11 2.98 -2.78
N ARG A 100 13.80 2.75 -2.75
CA ARG A 100 13.10 2.09 -3.86
C ARG A 100 13.11 2.97 -5.11
N ARG A 101 13.15 2.33 -6.28
CA ARG A 101 13.24 3.05 -7.57
C ARG A 101 12.09 4.03 -7.82
N VAL A 102 10.89 3.76 -7.30
CA VAL A 102 9.74 4.66 -7.49
C VAL A 102 9.90 5.92 -6.63
N PRO A 103 10.04 5.87 -5.28
CA PRO A 103 10.29 7.06 -4.49
C PRO A 103 11.49 7.87 -4.98
N ARG A 104 12.63 7.20 -5.20
CA ARG A 104 13.84 7.84 -5.70
C ARG A 104 13.64 8.53 -7.05
N GLY A 105 12.89 7.92 -7.97
CA GLY A 105 12.61 8.54 -9.27
C GLY A 105 11.67 9.75 -9.17
N LEU A 106 10.76 9.76 -8.19
CA LEU A 106 9.91 10.92 -7.92
C LEU A 106 10.69 12.06 -7.28
N GLU A 107 11.57 11.77 -6.33
CA GLU A 107 12.52 12.75 -5.76
C GLU A 107 13.36 13.37 -6.88
N GLN A 108 13.95 12.55 -7.75
CA GLN A 108 14.74 13.01 -8.90
C GLN A 108 13.93 13.92 -9.84
N ARG A 109 12.66 13.61 -10.07
CA ARG A 109 11.79 14.41 -10.94
C ARG A 109 11.39 15.73 -10.29
N PHE A 110 10.88 15.68 -9.05
CA PHE A 110 10.21 16.83 -8.43
C PHE A 110 11.15 17.73 -7.63
N ASP A 111 12.17 17.16 -6.97
CA ASP A 111 13.12 17.94 -6.17
C ASP A 111 14.39 18.27 -6.95
N GLU A 112 14.95 17.30 -7.71
CA GLU A 112 16.15 17.53 -8.51
C GLU A 112 15.86 18.09 -9.91
N GLY A 113 14.62 18.12 -10.37
CA GLY A 113 14.21 18.69 -11.66
C GLY A 113 14.64 17.88 -12.90
N LYS A 114 14.98 16.58 -12.75
CA LYS A 114 15.41 15.72 -13.86
C LYS A 114 14.26 15.48 -14.86
N ALA A 115 14.61 15.24 -16.12
CA ALA A 115 13.67 14.67 -17.08
C ALA A 115 13.27 13.26 -16.67
N TRP A 116 12.08 12.81 -17.03
CA TRP A 116 11.58 11.49 -16.64
C TRP A 116 12.52 10.38 -17.08
N GLU A 117 13.06 10.48 -18.27
CA GLU A 117 13.98 9.52 -18.91
C GLU A 117 15.28 9.33 -18.12
N ASP A 118 15.64 10.30 -17.28
CA ASP A 118 16.86 10.31 -16.45
C ASP A 118 16.58 9.87 -15.01
N THR A 119 15.38 9.37 -14.71
CA THR A 119 14.98 8.95 -13.37
C THR A 119 15.08 7.45 -13.15
N ALA A 120 15.34 7.05 -11.89
CA ALA A 120 15.31 5.65 -11.48
C ALA A 120 13.97 4.95 -11.71
N LEU A 121 12.87 5.71 -11.69
CA LEU A 121 11.53 5.19 -11.99
C LEU A 121 11.41 4.81 -13.46
N TYR A 122 11.90 5.64 -14.36
CA TYR A 122 11.86 5.36 -15.80
C TYR A 122 12.74 4.15 -16.15
N ASP A 123 13.94 4.08 -15.59
CA ASP A 123 14.82 2.92 -15.74
C ASP A 123 14.16 1.64 -15.24
N ALA A 124 13.50 1.67 -14.06
CA ALA A 124 12.79 0.51 -13.53
C ALA A 124 11.67 0.06 -14.46
N TYR A 125 10.95 1.01 -15.07
CA TYR A 125 9.90 0.72 -16.04
C TYR A 125 10.47 0.02 -17.27
N VAL A 126 11.50 0.59 -17.87
CA VAL A 126 12.11 0.04 -19.09
C VAL A 126 12.68 -1.35 -18.84
N ASP A 127 13.39 -1.55 -17.71
CA ASP A 127 13.93 -2.85 -17.31
C ASP A 127 12.82 -3.92 -17.21
N GLN A 128 11.68 -3.60 -16.60
CA GLN A 128 10.56 -4.54 -16.48
C GLN A 128 9.92 -4.82 -17.83
N LEU A 129 9.73 -3.78 -18.64
CA LEU A 129 9.15 -3.92 -19.97
C LEU A 129 10.01 -4.81 -20.87
N GLU A 130 11.34 -4.67 -20.83
CA GLU A 130 12.28 -5.49 -21.57
C GLU A 130 12.29 -6.95 -21.10
N ARG A 131 12.21 -7.18 -19.77
CA ARG A 131 12.24 -8.53 -19.18
C ARG A 131 10.93 -9.29 -19.38
N PHE A 132 9.79 -8.64 -19.16
CA PHE A 132 8.49 -9.32 -19.02
C PHE A 132 7.49 -8.96 -20.12
N GLY A 133 7.77 -7.93 -20.95
CA GLY A 133 6.84 -7.42 -21.97
C GLY A 133 5.73 -6.54 -21.42
N ASN A 134 5.72 -6.32 -20.10
CA ASN A 134 4.88 -5.34 -19.42
C ASN A 134 5.61 -4.84 -18.19
N ALA A 135 5.34 -3.60 -17.82
CA ALA A 135 5.73 -3.05 -16.55
C ALA A 135 4.47 -2.53 -15.86
N TRP A 136 4.19 -3.06 -14.65
CA TRP A 136 2.92 -2.89 -13.94
C TRP A 136 1.74 -3.25 -14.86
N GLU A 137 0.99 -2.26 -15.34
CA GLU A 137 -0.16 -2.45 -16.24
C GLU A 137 0.05 -1.88 -17.65
N TYR A 138 1.26 -1.41 -17.95
CA TYR A 138 1.62 -0.80 -19.24
C TYR A 138 2.46 -1.74 -20.09
N THR A 139 2.32 -1.60 -21.40
CA THR A 139 2.99 -2.49 -22.37
C THR A 139 3.83 -1.77 -23.42
N THR A 140 3.83 -0.43 -23.39
CA THR A 140 4.61 0.41 -24.31
C THR A 140 5.21 1.61 -23.58
N ILE A 141 6.28 2.16 -24.13
CA ILE A 141 6.90 3.41 -23.63
C ILE A 141 5.86 4.55 -23.64
N ALA A 142 5.09 4.71 -24.72
CA ALA A 142 4.06 5.74 -24.81
C ALA A 142 2.97 5.63 -23.73
N ASP A 143 2.66 4.43 -23.26
CA ASP A 143 1.75 4.24 -22.13
C ASP A 143 2.39 4.78 -20.83
N PHE A 144 3.69 4.58 -20.68
CA PHE A 144 4.42 5.06 -19.51
C PHE A 144 4.62 6.58 -19.54
N ASP A 145 4.91 7.18 -20.69
CA ASP A 145 4.98 8.64 -20.83
C ASP A 145 3.68 9.30 -20.40
N ARG A 146 2.53 8.71 -20.78
CA ARG A 146 1.21 9.14 -20.30
C ARG A 146 1.08 8.97 -18.77
N ARG A 147 1.62 7.88 -18.23
CA ARG A 147 1.64 7.67 -16.78
C ARG A 147 2.49 8.71 -16.05
N CYS A 148 3.61 9.13 -16.61
CA CYS A 148 4.41 10.22 -16.07
C CYS A 148 3.60 11.51 -15.97
N GLN A 149 2.83 11.85 -17.00
CA GLN A 149 1.91 13.02 -16.96
C GLN A 149 0.82 12.87 -15.88
N GLU A 150 0.24 11.68 -15.71
CA GLU A 150 -0.74 11.41 -14.64
C GLU A 150 -0.10 11.56 -13.25
N ILE A 151 1.18 11.19 -13.10
CA ILE A 151 1.91 11.36 -11.83
C ILE A 151 2.17 12.85 -11.56
N GLU A 152 2.51 13.65 -12.57
CA GLU A 152 2.63 15.10 -12.43
C GLU A 152 1.31 15.74 -11.99
N GLN A 153 0.21 15.38 -12.64
CA GLN A 153 -1.13 15.86 -12.26
C GLN A 153 -1.49 15.45 -10.81
N LEU A 154 -1.10 14.25 -10.41
CA LEU A 154 -1.32 13.77 -9.03
C LEU A 154 -0.49 14.58 -8.03
N TYR A 155 0.79 14.86 -8.34
CA TYR A 155 1.65 15.71 -7.51
C TYR A 155 1.06 17.10 -7.34
N GLU A 156 0.70 17.76 -8.45
CA GLU A 156 0.08 19.08 -8.44
C GLU A 156 -1.26 19.10 -7.68
N SER A 157 -2.07 18.05 -7.84
CA SER A 157 -3.35 17.95 -7.13
C SER A 157 -3.15 17.83 -5.62
N ILE A 158 -2.20 16.98 -5.17
CA ILE A 158 -1.92 16.83 -3.74
C ILE A 158 -1.30 18.13 -3.17
N GLN A 159 -0.43 18.78 -3.93
CA GLN A 159 0.19 20.05 -3.53
C GLN A 159 -0.85 21.17 -3.38
N ARG A 160 -1.81 21.25 -4.29
CA ARG A 160 -2.82 22.32 -4.30
C ARG A 160 -3.98 22.06 -3.34
N ASP A 161 -4.50 20.82 -3.33
CA ASP A 161 -5.79 20.46 -2.70
C ASP A 161 -5.62 19.61 -1.43
N GLY A 162 -4.38 19.22 -1.10
CA GLY A 162 -4.09 18.27 -0.05
C GLY A 162 -4.34 16.82 -0.46
N TYR A 163 -3.93 15.90 0.40
CA TYR A 163 -4.14 14.46 0.18
C TYR A 163 -5.61 14.08 0.48
N ARG A 164 -6.25 13.36 -0.44
CA ARG A 164 -7.65 12.89 -0.30
C ARG A 164 -7.74 11.37 -0.26
N GLU A 165 -8.68 10.85 0.53
CA GLU A 165 -9.00 9.42 0.52
C GLU A 165 -9.59 9.00 -0.83
N GLN A 166 -9.32 7.74 -1.25
CA GLN A 166 -9.88 7.19 -2.48
C GLN A 166 -11.41 7.14 -2.42
N ALA A 167 -11.97 6.98 -1.23
CA ALA A 167 -13.40 7.01 -1.00
C ALA A 167 -14.02 8.38 -1.29
N GLU A 168 -13.33 9.47 -0.95
CA GLU A 168 -13.76 10.85 -1.19
C GLU A 168 -13.71 11.22 -2.69
N LEU A 169 -12.63 10.79 -3.37
CA LEU A 169 -12.45 11.07 -4.80
C LEU A 169 -13.51 10.45 -5.71
N GLN A 170 -14.17 9.37 -5.26
CA GLN A 170 -15.13 8.62 -6.09
C GLN A 170 -16.57 8.64 -5.57
N ASP A 171 -16.86 9.39 -4.50
CA ASP A 171 -18.21 9.51 -3.87
C ASP A 171 -18.92 8.15 -3.60
N LYS A 172 -18.15 7.07 -3.40
CA LYS A 172 -18.66 5.70 -3.31
C LYS A 172 -18.02 4.85 -2.21
N GLY A 173 -17.55 5.44 -1.12
CA GLY A 173 -16.76 4.81 -0.05
C GLY A 173 -17.28 3.51 0.60
N LYS A 174 -18.31 2.87 0.01
CA LYS A 174 -19.00 1.69 0.57
C LYS A 174 -18.54 0.34 0.01
N THR A 175 -17.57 0.31 -0.91
CA THR A 175 -17.10 -0.94 -1.52
C THR A 175 -15.68 -1.29 -1.12
N VAL A 176 -15.39 -2.60 -1.10
CA VAL A 176 -14.06 -3.16 -0.79
C VAL A 176 -12.99 -2.61 -1.72
N GLY A 177 -13.30 -2.42 -3.01
CA GLY A 177 -12.32 -1.96 -4.01
C GLY A 177 -11.71 -0.61 -3.67
N LEU A 178 -12.52 0.36 -3.27
CA LEU A 178 -12.06 1.71 -2.97
C LEU A 178 -11.17 1.76 -1.71
N ARG A 179 -11.55 1.05 -0.67
CA ARG A 179 -10.74 0.93 0.55
C ARG A 179 -9.43 0.16 0.28
N ALA A 180 -9.47 -0.86 -0.57
CA ALA A 180 -8.30 -1.63 -0.95
C ALA A 180 -7.29 -0.85 -1.80
N ASP A 181 -7.73 0.21 -2.47
CA ASP A 181 -6.88 1.08 -3.29
C ASP A 181 -6.13 2.14 -2.46
N GLU A 182 -6.36 2.26 -1.15
CA GLU A 182 -5.54 3.09 -0.27
C GLU A 182 -4.09 2.58 -0.18
N ILE A 183 -3.20 3.36 0.43
CA ILE A 183 -1.83 2.91 0.73
C ILE A 183 -1.93 1.66 1.60
N ASN A 184 -1.30 0.57 1.18
CA ASN A 184 -1.34 -0.68 1.90
C ASN A 184 -0.07 -0.89 2.72
N VAL A 185 -0.25 -1.21 4.00
CA VAL A 185 0.84 -1.44 4.95
C VAL A 185 0.70 -2.79 5.66
N ASP A 186 1.81 -3.31 6.16
CA ASP A 186 1.87 -4.41 7.11
C ASP A 186 2.41 -3.86 8.44
N ILE A 187 2.06 -4.49 9.56
CA ILE A 187 2.59 -4.12 10.88
C ILE A 187 3.43 -5.28 11.43
N GLY A 188 4.70 -5.01 11.68
CA GLY A 188 5.70 -5.94 12.18
C GLY A 188 5.52 -6.33 13.63
N ARG A 189 6.43 -7.17 14.14
CA ARG A 189 6.39 -7.73 15.51
C ARG A 189 6.48 -6.68 16.61
N ASP A 190 7.16 -5.59 16.34
CA ASP A 190 7.44 -4.45 17.22
C ASP A 190 6.53 -3.22 16.96
N GLY A 191 5.54 -3.35 16.09
CA GLY A 191 4.69 -2.25 15.67
C GLY A 191 5.21 -1.46 14.46
N THR A 192 6.40 -1.73 13.96
CA THR A 192 6.93 -1.05 12.76
C THR A 192 5.97 -1.18 11.59
N ILE A 193 5.69 -0.04 10.92
CA ILE A 193 4.78 0.03 9.79
C ILE A 193 5.58 -0.06 8.49
N TYR A 194 5.33 -1.11 7.73
CA TYR A 194 6.00 -1.37 6.45
C TYR A 194 5.09 -1.05 5.28
N TRP A 195 5.57 -0.31 4.28
CA TRP A 195 4.87 -0.28 3.01
C TRP A 195 4.83 -1.70 2.40
N ARG A 196 3.65 -2.09 1.91
CA ARG A 196 3.44 -3.46 1.42
C ARG A 196 3.18 -3.55 -0.07
N ALA A 197 2.15 -2.83 -0.53
CA ALA A 197 1.68 -2.91 -1.90
C ALA A 197 0.97 -1.60 -2.25
N TYR A 198 0.24 -1.40 -3.22
CA TYR A 198 -0.55 -0.24 -3.61
C TYR A 198 -0.17 1.12 -2.97
N GLY A 199 -0.43 2.17 -3.71
CA GLY A 199 -0.24 3.54 -3.24
C GLY A 199 1.22 4.01 -3.15
N GLN A 200 2.20 3.31 -3.76
CA GLN A 200 3.62 3.69 -3.68
C GLN A 200 3.90 5.11 -4.18
N HIS A 201 3.32 5.50 -5.32
CA HIS A 201 3.46 6.86 -5.85
C HIS A 201 2.85 7.89 -4.90
N ARG A 202 1.64 7.61 -4.37
CA ARG A 202 0.96 8.53 -3.44
C ARG A 202 1.71 8.70 -2.14
N LEU A 203 2.27 7.61 -1.59
CA LEU A 203 3.09 7.68 -0.38
C LEU A 203 4.37 8.49 -0.63
N ALA A 204 5.08 8.24 -1.73
CA ALA A 204 6.29 8.98 -2.07
C ALA A 204 6.00 10.47 -2.28
N ILE A 205 4.93 10.81 -3.01
CA ILE A 205 4.50 12.21 -3.20
C ILE A 205 4.12 12.85 -1.86
N ALA A 206 3.42 12.12 -0.98
CA ALA A 206 3.03 12.64 0.33
C ALA A 206 4.26 12.96 1.21
N LYS A 207 5.32 12.14 1.14
CA LYS A 207 6.59 12.40 1.82
C LYS A 207 7.28 13.64 1.24
N LEU A 208 7.42 13.75 -0.10
CA LEU A 208 8.03 14.91 -0.76
C LEU A 208 7.30 16.22 -0.43
N LEU A 209 5.99 16.19 -0.32
CA LEU A 209 5.16 17.36 0.00
C LEU A 209 4.96 17.58 1.51
N ALA A 210 5.61 16.79 2.37
CA ALA A 210 5.46 16.84 3.83
C ALA A 210 3.99 16.85 4.28
N VAL A 211 3.16 15.98 3.67
CA VAL A 211 1.75 15.83 4.03
C VAL A 211 1.64 15.31 5.46
N GLU A 212 0.86 15.97 6.31
CA GLU A 212 0.76 15.64 7.73
C GLU A 212 0.26 14.21 7.97
N LEU A 213 -0.82 13.80 7.30
CA LEU A 213 -1.43 12.48 7.48
C LEU A 213 -1.87 11.88 6.15
N VAL A 214 -1.64 10.58 5.97
CA VAL A 214 -2.15 9.79 4.84
C VAL A 214 -3.04 8.65 5.31
N PRO A 215 -4.11 8.33 4.56
CA PRO A 215 -4.94 7.16 4.82
C PRO A 215 -4.22 5.88 4.40
N VAL A 216 -4.18 4.90 5.29
CA VAL A 216 -3.60 3.58 5.01
C VAL A 216 -4.54 2.46 5.43
N VAL A 217 -4.39 1.30 4.81
CA VAL A 217 -5.11 0.08 5.16
C VAL A 217 -4.13 -1.03 5.50
N VAL A 218 -4.31 -1.66 6.66
CA VAL A 218 -3.44 -2.73 7.13
C VAL A 218 -3.81 -4.05 6.47
N GLN A 219 -2.87 -4.66 5.75
CA GLN A 219 -3.06 -5.97 5.12
C GLN A 219 -2.96 -7.09 6.14
N ARG A 220 -1.85 -7.13 6.87
CA ARG A 220 -1.59 -8.13 7.91
C ARG A 220 -0.85 -7.52 9.10
N ARG A 221 -0.96 -8.21 10.23
CA ARG A 221 -0.23 -7.91 11.46
C ARG A 221 0.63 -9.08 11.84
N HIS A 222 1.79 -8.81 12.41
CA HIS A 222 2.58 -9.88 13.03
C HIS A 222 1.86 -10.41 14.28
N ARG A 223 2.08 -11.69 14.60
CA ARG A 223 1.44 -12.32 15.77
C ARG A 223 1.85 -11.66 17.09
N GLU A 224 3.10 -11.25 17.23
CA GLU A 224 3.57 -10.57 18.44
C GLU A 224 2.87 -9.22 18.60
N TRP A 225 2.70 -8.43 17.51
CA TRP A 225 1.93 -7.20 17.53
C TRP A 225 0.45 -7.44 17.89
N GLN A 226 -0.15 -8.50 17.36
CA GLN A 226 -1.52 -8.84 17.75
C GLN A 226 -1.63 -9.15 19.25
N ARG A 227 -0.62 -9.79 19.87
CA ARG A 227 -0.58 -9.99 21.32
C ARG A 227 -0.49 -8.67 22.11
N VAL A 228 0.19 -7.65 21.56
CA VAL A 228 0.16 -6.31 22.14
C VAL A 228 -1.25 -5.76 22.12
N ARG A 229 -1.93 -5.79 20.97
CA ARG A 229 -3.32 -5.36 20.83
C ARG A 229 -4.27 -6.09 21.78
N ASP A 230 -4.13 -7.41 21.88
CA ASP A 230 -4.98 -8.25 22.77
C ASP A 230 -4.77 -7.81 24.24
N ARG A 231 -3.54 -7.59 24.68
CA ARG A 231 -3.25 -7.08 26.04
C ARG A 231 -3.83 -5.70 26.30
N VAL A 232 -3.74 -4.78 25.34
CA VAL A 232 -4.30 -3.43 25.45
C VAL A 232 -5.82 -3.50 25.61
N ARG A 233 -6.48 -4.38 24.86
CA ARG A 233 -7.93 -4.59 24.97
C ARG A 233 -8.35 -5.17 26.31
N GLU A 234 -7.58 -6.12 26.87
CA GLU A 234 -7.89 -6.79 28.13
C GLU A 234 -7.65 -5.88 29.34
N ARG A 235 -6.65 -5.00 29.30
CA ARG A 235 -6.14 -4.25 30.46
C ARG A 235 -6.26 -2.73 30.33
N GLY A 236 -6.72 -2.23 29.19
CA GLY A 236 -6.78 -0.79 28.91
C GLY A 236 -5.39 -0.16 28.70
N GLN A 237 -5.33 1.15 28.71
CA GLN A 237 -4.09 1.94 28.48
C GLN A 237 -2.94 1.59 29.44
N VAL A 238 -3.23 1.15 30.68
CA VAL A 238 -2.22 0.76 31.67
C VAL A 238 -1.32 -0.39 31.18
N ALA A 239 -1.74 -1.12 30.15
CA ALA A 239 -0.96 -2.20 29.56
C ALA A 239 -0.13 -1.77 28.35
N VAL A 240 -0.29 -0.51 27.89
CA VAL A 240 0.53 0.02 26.80
C VAL A 240 1.87 0.39 27.37
N VAL A 241 2.92 -0.31 26.92
CA VAL A 241 4.29 0.13 27.17
C VAL A 241 4.41 1.52 26.54
N GLU A 242 5.11 2.44 27.22
CA GLU A 242 5.28 3.84 26.80
C GLU A 242 5.70 3.95 25.31
N GLU A 243 6.50 2.98 24.84
CA GLU A 243 6.95 2.81 23.45
C GLU A 243 5.80 2.69 22.43
N TYR A 244 4.63 2.16 22.80
CA TYR A 244 3.49 1.99 21.89
C TYR A 244 2.38 3.00 22.09
N SER A 245 2.58 3.94 23.01
CA SER A 245 1.65 5.05 23.26
C SER A 245 1.46 5.86 21.97
N GLY A 246 0.20 6.10 21.58
CA GLY A 246 -0.10 6.81 20.33
C GLY A 246 0.13 6.01 19.05
N HIS A 247 0.34 4.68 19.12
CA HIS A 247 0.42 3.88 17.90
C HIS A 247 -0.94 3.84 17.19
N PRO A 248 -1.02 4.23 15.88
CA PRO A 248 -2.29 4.41 15.18
C PRO A 248 -3.14 3.14 15.11
N ASP A 249 -2.52 1.97 15.13
CA ASP A 249 -3.22 0.69 15.09
C ASP A 249 -3.82 0.27 16.45
N LEU A 250 -3.64 1.04 17.50
CA LEU A 250 -4.25 0.83 18.82
C LEU A 250 -5.42 1.77 19.08
N GLN A 251 -5.62 2.81 18.25
CA GLN A 251 -6.65 3.84 18.45
C GLN A 251 -8.09 3.31 18.31
N ASP A 252 -8.29 2.15 17.69
CA ASP A 252 -9.61 1.50 17.57
C ASP A 252 -10.00 0.68 18.80
N ILE A 253 -9.12 0.60 19.80
CA ILE A 253 -9.37 -0.11 21.06
C ILE A 253 -9.93 0.89 22.09
N ASP A 254 -11.12 0.61 22.62
CA ASP A 254 -11.77 1.45 23.61
C ASP A 254 -10.85 1.76 24.80
N GLY A 255 -10.79 3.03 25.17
CA GLY A 255 -9.94 3.52 26.28
C GLY A 255 -8.51 3.89 25.90
N VAL A 256 -8.13 3.85 24.62
CA VAL A 256 -6.87 4.42 24.13
C VAL A 256 -7.18 5.79 23.53
N GLU A 257 -6.72 6.87 24.19
CA GLU A 257 -6.87 8.22 23.65
C GLU A 257 -5.92 8.42 22.47
N ALA A 258 -6.44 9.09 21.43
CA ALA A 258 -5.61 9.59 20.33
C ALA A 258 -4.78 10.78 20.88
N VAL A 259 -3.47 10.65 20.86
CA VAL A 259 -2.52 11.73 21.19
C VAL A 259 -2.22 12.52 19.95
#